data_dc93ba6bbd9e09a314f644de79462193
#
_entry.id   dc93ba6bbd9e09a314f644de79462193
#
_cell.length_a   1.000
_cell.length_b   1.000
_cell.length_c   1.000
_cell.angle_alpha   90.00
_cell.angle_beta   90.00
_cell.angle_gamma   90.00
#
_symmetry.space_group_name_H-M   'P 1'
#
loop_
_entity.id
_entity.type
_entity.pdbx_description
1 polymer ?
#
loop_
_entity_poly.entity_id
_entity_poly.type
_entity_poly.pdbx_seq_one_letter_code
_entity_poly.pdbx_strand_id
1 'polypeptide(L)'
;MGRIMTIRIPTDKTLQSYWKKRYAGKSGDRYKIADDILTDLFKKYQKNKSADVCFMKSMLLNSFYSTHIIDIRSVAENINLKSAELDKLLNKGDYKAVEIIRHTGKQDIYSFATKYCFFSNPRKYSIYDKYVALLLTDYIMEYKLYEKPNVVALYKNRRISKTGIRNDLRNYEIFMNFINAFMKLCGTNDRMLIDNFLWIKGKELYLNKQ
;
A
#
# COMPACT_ATOMS: atom_id res chain seq x y z
N MET A 1 -5.19 -24.86 22.07
CA MET A 1 -4.73 -23.58 22.64
C MET A 1 -3.72 -22.98 21.69
N GLY A 2 -4.12 -22.05 20.81
CA GLY A 2 -3.22 -21.42 19.82
C GLY A 2 -2.20 -20.54 20.55
N ARG A 3 -0.91 -20.73 20.25
CA ARG A 3 0.17 -19.87 20.71
C ARG A 3 -0.17 -18.41 20.36
N ILE A 4 -0.40 -17.58 21.39
CA ILE A 4 -0.51 -16.12 21.21
C ILE A 4 0.89 -15.67 20.73
N MET A 5 0.99 -15.33 19.46
CA MET A 5 2.24 -14.88 18.86
C MET A 5 2.40 -13.42 19.24
N THR A 6 3.21 -13.15 20.27
CA THR A 6 3.53 -11.78 20.66
C THR A 6 4.27 -11.08 19.52
N ILE A 7 3.62 -10.12 18.89
CA ILE A 7 4.20 -9.33 17.81
C ILE A 7 5.00 -8.20 18.47
N ARG A 8 6.33 -8.19 18.25
CA ARG A 8 7.20 -7.13 18.77
C ARG A 8 7.27 -5.96 17.81
N ILE A 9 7.37 -4.74 18.36
CA ILE A 9 7.65 -3.53 17.57
C ILE A 9 8.99 -3.72 16.85
N PRO A 10 9.06 -3.56 15.51
CA PRO A 10 10.32 -3.68 14.81
C PRO A 10 11.25 -2.50 15.16
N THR A 11 12.50 -2.82 15.43
CA THR A 11 13.57 -1.83 15.54
C THR A 11 14.03 -1.38 14.14
N ASP A 12 14.77 -0.26 14.06
CA ASP A 12 15.36 0.18 12.79
C ASP A 12 16.22 -0.93 12.15
N LYS A 13 17.04 -1.62 12.93
CA LYS A 13 17.82 -2.78 12.46
C LYS A 13 16.94 -3.87 11.86
N THR A 14 15.78 -4.13 12.46
CA THR A 14 14.79 -5.09 11.93
C THR A 14 14.23 -4.60 10.60
N LEU A 15 13.79 -3.34 10.50
CA LEU A 15 13.26 -2.75 9.28
C LEU A 15 14.28 -2.83 8.14
N GLN A 16 15.54 -2.45 8.41
CA GLN A 16 16.64 -2.53 7.43
C GLN A 16 16.92 -3.98 6.99
N SER A 17 16.80 -4.96 7.88
CA SER A 17 16.97 -6.36 7.52
C SER A 17 15.89 -6.84 6.54
N TYR A 18 14.65 -6.41 6.70
CA TYR A 18 13.55 -6.71 5.78
C TYR A 18 13.68 -5.99 4.44
N TRP A 19 14.22 -4.78 4.42
CA TRP A 19 14.61 -4.08 3.20
C TRP A 19 15.61 -4.91 2.38
N LYS A 20 16.70 -5.36 3.01
CA LYS A 20 17.69 -6.23 2.35
C LYS A 20 17.07 -7.55 1.90
N LYS A 21 16.20 -8.15 2.71
CA LYS A 21 15.53 -9.41 2.40
C LYS A 21 14.63 -9.34 1.18
N ARG A 22 13.97 -8.19 0.93
CA ARG A 22 13.12 -7.99 -0.26
C ARG A 22 13.89 -8.27 -1.55
N TYR A 23 15.15 -7.85 -1.59
CA TYR A 23 15.98 -7.92 -2.79
C TYR A 23 17.03 -9.03 -2.75
N ALA A 24 16.90 -9.99 -1.84
CA ALA A 24 17.84 -11.09 -1.71
C ALA A 24 17.46 -12.30 -2.58
N GLY A 25 18.46 -12.88 -3.26
CA GLY A 25 18.31 -14.09 -4.06
C GLY A 25 17.49 -13.88 -5.36
N LYS A 26 17.32 -14.95 -6.15
CA LYS A 26 16.66 -14.89 -7.48
C LYS A 26 15.26 -14.26 -7.47
N SER A 27 14.47 -14.48 -6.42
CA SER A 27 13.16 -13.83 -6.28
C SER A 27 13.31 -12.34 -5.97
N GLY A 28 14.31 -11.96 -5.18
CA GLY A 28 14.62 -10.57 -4.85
C GLY A 28 15.07 -9.78 -6.06
N ASP A 29 15.86 -10.38 -6.95
CA ASP A 29 16.29 -9.74 -8.20
C ASP A 29 15.08 -9.33 -9.07
N ARG A 30 14.06 -10.19 -9.15
CA ARG A 30 12.82 -9.87 -9.88
C ARG A 30 12.06 -8.69 -9.27
N TYR A 31 11.96 -8.62 -7.94
CA TYR A 31 11.33 -7.49 -7.26
C TYR A 31 12.12 -6.21 -7.48
N LYS A 32 13.45 -6.28 -7.41
CA LYS A 32 14.32 -5.13 -7.64
C LYS A 32 14.14 -4.59 -9.06
N ILE A 33 14.21 -5.45 -10.06
CA ILE A 33 14.02 -5.05 -11.47
C ILE A 33 12.65 -4.40 -11.66
N ALA A 34 11.58 -4.99 -11.10
CA ALA A 34 10.23 -4.45 -11.21
C ALA A 34 10.09 -3.07 -10.53
N ASP A 35 10.63 -2.93 -9.32
CA ASP A 35 10.59 -1.69 -8.56
C ASP A 35 11.42 -0.59 -9.24
N ASP A 36 12.61 -0.91 -9.77
CA ASP A 36 13.48 0.01 -10.50
C ASP A 36 12.78 0.50 -11.79
N ILE A 37 12.26 -0.43 -12.61
CA ILE A 37 11.54 -0.08 -13.85
C ILE A 37 10.34 0.82 -13.58
N LEU A 38 9.51 0.47 -12.58
CA LEU A 38 8.34 1.28 -12.24
C LEU A 38 8.75 2.65 -11.69
N THR A 39 9.74 2.70 -10.82
CA THR A 39 10.25 3.97 -10.27
C THR A 39 10.74 4.90 -11.38
N ASP A 40 11.55 4.38 -12.30
CA ASP A 40 12.09 5.15 -13.40
C ASP A 40 10.98 5.59 -14.37
N LEU A 41 10.03 4.72 -14.67
CA LEU A 41 8.89 5.02 -15.53
C LEU A 41 8.03 6.15 -14.95
N PHE A 42 7.64 6.04 -13.67
CA PHE A 42 6.81 7.06 -13.03
C PHE A 42 7.55 8.37 -12.81
N LYS A 43 8.85 8.32 -12.55
CA LYS A 43 9.72 9.50 -12.44
C LYS A 43 9.91 10.20 -13.79
N LYS A 44 10.10 9.45 -14.89
CA LYS A 44 10.25 10.00 -16.24
C LYS A 44 8.93 10.61 -16.74
N TYR A 45 7.83 9.96 -16.49
CA TYR A 45 6.50 10.37 -16.95
C TYR A 45 5.60 10.75 -15.75
N GLN A 46 5.88 11.86 -15.11
CA GLN A 46 5.16 12.28 -13.89
C GLN A 46 3.68 12.57 -14.13
N LYS A 47 3.31 13.02 -15.35
CA LYS A 47 1.95 13.38 -15.72
C LYS A 47 1.23 12.23 -16.45
N ASN A 48 -0.10 12.20 -16.31
CA ASN A 48 -0.98 11.20 -16.91
C ASN A 48 -1.69 11.71 -18.18
N LYS A 49 -1.09 12.67 -18.90
CA LYS A 49 -1.69 13.32 -20.06
C LYS A 49 -1.69 12.50 -21.35
N SER A 50 -0.85 11.46 -21.45
CA SER A 50 -0.78 10.59 -22.63
C SER A 50 -1.46 9.26 -22.33
N ALA A 51 -2.38 8.83 -23.19
CA ALA A 51 -3.03 7.54 -23.09
C ALA A 51 -2.03 6.37 -23.12
N ASP A 52 -1.01 6.45 -24.00
CA ASP A 52 0.04 5.42 -24.11
C ASP A 52 0.87 5.33 -22.82
N VAL A 53 1.20 6.47 -22.22
CA VAL A 53 1.93 6.49 -20.94
C VAL A 53 1.09 5.90 -19.82
N CYS A 54 -0.19 6.25 -19.73
CA CYS A 54 -1.10 5.66 -18.73
C CYS A 54 -1.24 4.15 -18.93
N PHE A 55 -1.33 3.70 -20.19
CA PHE A 55 -1.41 2.29 -20.52
C PHE A 55 -0.13 1.55 -20.13
N MET A 56 1.04 2.08 -20.48
CA MET A 56 2.34 1.49 -20.12
C MET A 56 2.52 1.38 -18.59
N LYS A 57 2.23 2.47 -17.86
CA LYS A 57 2.26 2.46 -16.39
C LYS A 57 1.34 1.40 -15.81
N SER A 58 0.11 1.34 -16.30
CA SER A 58 -0.92 0.43 -15.80
C SER A 58 -0.60 -1.02 -16.11
N MET A 59 -0.14 -1.32 -17.34
CA MET A 59 0.26 -2.67 -17.75
C MET A 59 1.42 -3.21 -16.91
N LEU A 60 2.50 -2.44 -16.78
CA LEU A 60 3.69 -2.88 -16.05
C LEU A 60 3.35 -3.09 -14.57
N LEU A 61 2.57 -2.17 -13.97
CA LEU A 61 2.14 -2.31 -12.59
C LEU A 61 1.25 -3.54 -12.39
N ASN A 62 0.29 -3.78 -13.30
CA ASN A 62 -0.58 -4.96 -13.26
C ASN A 62 0.24 -6.26 -13.36
N SER A 63 1.21 -6.30 -14.28
CA SER A 63 2.07 -7.46 -14.51
C SER A 63 3.00 -7.73 -13.32
N PHE A 64 3.75 -6.73 -12.88
CA PHE A 64 4.78 -6.92 -11.84
C PHE A 64 4.19 -7.18 -10.46
N TYR A 65 3.05 -6.59 -10.16
CA TYR A 65 2.39 -6.72 -8.86
C TYR A 65 1.19 -7.66 -8.86
N SER A 66 0.94 -8.37 -9.98
CA SER A 66 -0.15 -9.36 -10.10
C SER A 66 -1.47 -8.83 -9.56
N THR A 67 -1.89 -7.65 -10.01
CA THR A 67 -3.13 -7.03 -9.54
C THR A 67 -4.38 -7.63 -10.21
N HIS A 68 -4.18 -8.52 -11.19
CA HIS A 68 -5.19 -9.33 -11.88
C HIS A 68 -6.33 -8.52 -12.52
N ILE A 69 -6.02 -7.33 -13.03
CA ILE A 69 -6.98 -6.51 -13.76
C ILE A 69 -7.03 -7.02 -15.20
N ILE A 70 -8.21 -7.50 -15.64
CA ILE A 70 -8.41 -8.04 -16.96
C ILE A 70 -8.49 -6.91 -18.00
N ASP A 71 -9.31 -5.91 -17.75
CA ASP A 71 -9.50 -4.76 -18.64
C ASP A 71 -8.61 -3.58 -18.25
N ILE A 72 -7.29 -3.81 -18.32
CA ILE A 72 -6.30 -2.79 -17.94
C ILE A 72 -6.30 -1.59 -18.90
N ARG A 73 -6.76 -1.80 -20.15
CA ARG A 73 -6.87 -0.73 -21.14
C ARG A 73 -7.89 0.32 -20.72
N SER A 74 -9.11 -0.10 -20.37
CA SER A 74 -10.14 0.82 -19.88
C SER A 74 -9.69 1.56 -18.62
N VAL A 75 -8.97 0.90 -17.72
CA VAL A 75 -8.40 1.54 -16.52
C VAL A 75 -7.44 2.67 -16.93
N ALA A 76 -6.53 2.41 -17.85
CA ALA A 76 -5.55 3.39 -18.32
C ALA A 76 -6.20 4.58 -19.04
N GLU A 77 -7.18 4.32 -19.89
CA GLU A 77 -7.97 5.35 -20.60
C GLU A 77 -8.71 6.25 -19.59
N ASN A 78 -9.34 5.67 -18.58
CA ASN A 78 -10.03 6.43 -17.53
C ASN A 78 -9.07 7.25 -16.66
N ILE A 79 -7.86 6.75 -16.35
CA ILE A 79 -6.79 7.52 -15.69
C ILE A 79 -6.40 8.72 -16.56
N ASN A 80 -6.22 8.51 -17.87
CA ASN A 80 -5.86 9.58 -18.79
C ASN A 80 -6.97 10.65 -18.89
N LEU A 81 -8.23 10.24 -19.01
CA LEU A 81 -9.38 11.16 -19.06
C LEU A 81 -9.46 12.06 -17.82
N LYS A 82 -9.09 11.54 -16.66
CA LYS A 82 -9.09 12.27 -15.37
C LYS A 82 -7.74 12.94 -15.03
N SER A 83 -6.78 12.92 -15.94
CA SER A 83 -5.39 13.33 -15.69
C SER A 83 -5.25 14.73 -15.11
N ALA A 84 -6.04 15.70 -15.54
CA ALA A 84 -5.94 17.08 -15.09
C ALA A 84 -6.23 17.25 -13.57
N GLU A 85 -7.24 16.53 -13.05
CA GLU A 85 -7.54 16.50 -11.62
C GLU A 85 -6.54 15.60 -10.89
N LEU A 86 -6.33 14.40 -11.43
CA LEU A 86 -5.52 13.36 -10.80
C LEU A 86 -4.07 13.81 -10.58
N ASP A 87 -3.44 14.45 -11.56
CA ASP A 87 -2.06 14.94 -11.43
C ASP A 87 -1.90 15.97 -10.31
N LYS A 88 -2.90 16.82 -10.10
CA LYS A 88 -2.91 17.79 -8.99
C LYS A 88 -3.01 17.10 -7.63
N LEU A 89 -3.89 16.10 -7.52
CA LEU A 89 -4.08 15.33 -6.30
C LEU A 89 -2.85 14.50 -5.95
N LEU A 90 -2.26 13.81 -6.93
CA LEU A 90 -1.05 13.01 -6.76
C LEU A 90 0.14 13.85 -6.26
N ASN A 91 0.34 15.04 -6.83
CA ASN A 91 1.41 15.95 -6.39
C ASN A 91 1.21 16.42 -4.95
N LYS A 92 -0.03 16.72 -4.55
CA LYS A 92 -0.35 17.14 -3.17
C LYS A 92 -0.28 15.98 -2.18
N GLY A 93 -0.42 14.76 -2.64
CA GLY A 93 -0.60 13.58 -1.78
C GLY A 93 -2.01 13.50 -1.20
N ASP A 94 -3.00 13.97 -1.96
CA ASP A 94 -4.41 13.93 -1.57
C ASP A 94 -4.97 12.52 -1.80
N TYR A 95 -5.55 11.93 -0.77
CA TYR A 95 -6.03 10.55 -0.78
C TYR A 95 -7.21 10.32 -1.73
N LYS A 96 -7.90 11.39 -2.15
CA LYS A 96 -8.92 11.33 -3.20
C LYS A 96 -8.37 10.76 -4.51
N ALA A 97 -7.06 10.90 -4.78
CA ALA A 97 -6.42 10.27 -5.95
C ALA A 97 -6.59 8.74 -5.96
N VAL A 98 -6.49 8.10 -4.79
CA VAL A 98 -6.69 6.65 -4.67
C VAL A 98 -8.13 6.27 -5.02
N GLU A 99 -9.11 7.00 -4.52
CA GLU A 99 -10.53 6.72 -4.79
C GLU A 99 -10.87 6.94 -6.28
N ILE A 100 -10.30 7.98 -6.92
CA ILE A 100 -10.48 8.20 -8.36
C ILE A 100 -9.96 7.02 -9.17
N ILE A 101 -8.75 6.53 -8.88
CA ILE A 101 -8.16 5.40 -9.62
C ILE A 101 -8.89 4.11 -9.28
N ARG A 102 -9.25 3.90 -8.03
CA ARG A 102 -9.97 2.71 -7.56
C ARG A 102 -11.23 2.40 -8.37
N HIS A 103 -11.91 3.45 -8.84
CA HIS A 103 -13.17 3.37 -9.56
C HIS A 103 -13.03 3.62 -11.07
N THR A 104 -11.82 3.44 -11.63
CA THR A 104 -11.62 3.55 -13.09
C THR A 104 -11.96 2.28 -13.86
N GLY A 105 -12.01 1.14 -13.20
CA GLY A 105 -12.36 -0.16 -13.77
C GLY A 105 -13.79 -0.59 -13.45
N LYS A 106 -14.21 -1.73 -14.00
CA LYS A 106 -15.48 -2.39 -13.65
C LYS A 106 -15.48 -3.02 -12.26
N GLN A 107 -14.29 -3.28 -11.72
CA GLN A 107 -14.08 -3.91 -10.42
C GLN A 107 -13.47 -2.90 -9.45
N ASP A 108 -13.59 -3.16 -8.15
CA ASP A 108 -12.85 -2.45 -7.12
C ASP A 108 -11.36 -2.81 -7.21
N ILE A 109 -10.57 -1.92 -7.79
CA ILE A 109 -9.13 -2.11 -8.00
C ILE A 109 -8.26 -1.42 -6.92
N TYR A 110 -8.71 -1.47 -5.67
CA TYR A 110 -8.10 -0.75 -4.55
C TYR A 110 -6.60 -0.97 -4.41
N SER A 111 -6.14 -2.23 -4.44
CA SER A 111 -4.70 -2.55 -4.33
C SER A 111 -3.88 -1.97 -5.48
N PHE A 112 -4.42 -1.97 -6.71
CA PHE A 112 -3.79 -1.31 -7.86
C PHE A 112 -3.73 0.20 -7.66
N ALA A 113 -4.84 0.82 -7.25
CA ALA A 113 -4.92 2.26 -7.04
C ALA A 113 -3.87 2.77 -6.04
N THR A 114 -3.70 2.07 -4.92
CA THR A 114 -2.69 2.44 -3.92
C THR A 114 -1.27 2.33 -4.46
N LYS A 115 -0.97 1.30 -5.27
CA LYS A 115 0.34 1.12 -5.92
C LYS A 115 0.60 2.21 -6.96
N TYR A 116 -0.39 2.55 -7.77
CA TYR A 116 -0.28 3.61 -8.76
C TYR A 116 0.04 4.96 -8.10
N CYS A 117 -0.69 5.31 -7.02
CA CYS A 117 -0.43 6.50 -6.23
C CYS A 117 0.95 6.47 -5.56
N PHE A 118 1.36 5.33 -5.02
CA PHE A 118 2.68 5.15 -4.40
C PHE A 118 3.81 5.42 -5.41
N PHE A 119 3.79 4.79 -6.59
CA PHE A 119 4.82 5.05 -7.59
C PHE A 119 4.78 6.48 -8.13
N SER A 120 3.61 7.12 -8.13
CA SER A 120 3.50 8.54 -8.49
C SER A 120 4.11 9.47 -7.42
N ASN A 121 3.97 9.14 -6.13
CA ASN A 121 4.52 9.96 -5.03
C ASN A 121 4.77 9.11 -3.76
N PRO A 122 5.90 8.38 -3.70
CA PRO A 122 6.18 7.42 -2.62
C PRO A 122 6.35 8.06 -1.24
N ARG A 123 6.58 9.38 -1.17
CA ARG A 123 6.66 10.11 0.11
C ARG A 123 5.30 10.34 0.76
N LYS A 124 4.22 10.30 -0.03
CA LYS A 124 2.85 10.67 0.40
C LYS A 124 1.90 9.49 0.50
N TYR A 125 2.14 8.42 -0.25
CA TYR A 125 1.27 7.26 -0.29
C TYR A 125 1.97 6.00 0.23
N SER A 126 1.19 5.04 0.72
CA SER A 126 1.63 3.70 1.10
C SER A 126 0.82 2.65 0.33
N ILE A 127 1.40 1.48 0.13
CA ILE A 127 0.76 0.40 -0.63
C ILE A 127 -0.17 -0.40 0.29
N TYR A 128 -1.44 -0.52 -0.11
CA TYR A 128 -2.35 -1.50 0.48
C TYR A 128 -2.18 -2.84 -0.24
N ASP A 129 -1.92 -3.88 0.55
CA ASP A 129 -1.84 -5.26 0.11
C ASP A 129 -2.47 -6.18 1.15
N LYS A 130 -2.91 -7.38 0.75
CA LYS A 130 -3.52 -8.35 1.66
C LYS A 130 -2.63 -8.65 2.87
N TYR A 131 -1.33 -8.87 2.65
CA TYR A 131 -0.40 -9.23 3.72
C TYR A 131 -0.09 -8.03 4.62
N VAL A 132 0.01 -6.83 4.03
CA VAL A 132 0.12 -5.56 4.77
C VAL A 132 -1.08 -5.38 5.68
N ALA A 133 -2.31 -5.55 5.16
CA ALA A 133 -3.54 -5.38 5.94
C ALA A 133 -3.63 -6.39 7.10
N LEU A 134 -3.25 -7.65 6.87
CA LEU A 134 -3.27 -8.69 7.91
C LEU A 134 -2.28 -8.36 9.04
N LEU A 135 -1.04 -8.07 8.72
CA LEU A 135 -0.02 -7.78 9.72
C LEU A 135 -0.28 -6.45 10.44
N LEU A 136 -0.68 -5.41 9.70
CA LEU A 136 -1.03 -4.13 10.30
C LEU A 136 -2.21 -4.27 11.26
N THR A 137 -3.23 -5.08 10.93
CA THR A 137 -4.34 -5.39 11.84
C THR A 137 -3.86 -6.00 13.15
N ASP A 138 -2.88 -6.91 13.10
CA ASP A 138 -2.34 -7.51 14.32
C ASP A 138 -1.61 -6.46 15.18
N TYR A 139 -0.83 -5.56 14.58
CA TYR A 139 -0.21 -4.44 15.30
C TYR A 139 -1.25 -3.47 15.87
N ILE A 140 -2.31 -3.17 15.13
CA ILE A 140 -3.40 -2.30 15.59
C ILE A 140 -4.04 -2.89 16.84
N MET A 141 -4.30 -4.20 16.85
CA MET A 141 -4.93 -4.90 17.99
C MET A 141 -3.98 -4.99 19.18
N GLU A 142 -2.73 -5.41 18.96
CA GLU A 142 -1.74 -5.64 20.03
C GLU A 142 -1.37 -4.35 20.75
N TYR A 143 -1.14 -3.27 19.98
CA TYR A 143 -0.70 -1.96 20.52
C TYR A 143 -1.84 -0.94 20.62
N LYS A 144 -3.09 -1.37 20.48
CA LYS A 144 -4.30 -0.53 20.59
C LYS A 144 -4.20 0.76 19.80
N LEU A 145 -3.68 0.68 18.55
CA LEU A 145 -3.51 1.87 17.73
C LEU A 145 -4.82 2.59 17.41
N TYR A 146 -5.95 1.92 17.55
CA TYR A 146 -7.29 2.52 17.45
C TYR A 146 -7.61 3.53 18.57
N GLU A 147 -6.83 3.56 19.65
CA GLU A 147 -6.94 4.57 20.72
C GLU A 147 -6.12 5.85 20.42
N LYS A 148 -5.36 5.89 19.31
CA LYS A 148 -4.56 7.06 18.94
C LYS A 148 -5.44 8.22 18.46
N PRO A 149 -5.03 9.50 18.71
CA PRO A 149 -5.86 10.69 18.44
C PRO A 149 -6.43 10.75 17.02
N ASN A 150 -5.65 10.31 16.01
CA ASN A 150 -6.04 10.40 14.61
C ASN A 150 -7.15 9.42 14.20
N VAL A 151 -7.44 8.42 15.02
CA VAL A 151 -8.40 7.35 14.69
C VAL A 151 -9.41 7.08 15.80
N VAL A 152 -9.16 7.52 17.03
CA VAL A 152 -9.98 7.19 18.20
C VAL A 152 -11.45 7.55 18.02
N ALA A 153 -11.75 8.66 17.35
CA ALA A 153 -13.13 9.09 17.10
C ALA A 153 -13.92 8.07 16.27
N LEU A 154 -13.27 7.34 15.35
CA LEU A 154 -13.88 6.33 14.50
C LEU A 154 -14.24 5.05 15.27
N TYR A 155 -13.57 4.81 16.41
CA TYR A 155 -13.71 3.57 17.20
C TYR A 155 -14.40 3.79 18.54
N LYS A 156 -14.77 5.04 18.85
CA LYS A 156 -15.54 5.35 20.07
C LYS A 156 -16.87 4.59 20.05
N ASN A 157 -17.15 3.85 21.11
CA ASN A 157 -18.37 3.04 21.27
C ASN A 157 -18.56 1.90 20.24
N ARG A 158 -17.51 1.50 19.50
CA ARG A 158 -17.55 0.36 18.59
C ARG A 158 -16.90 -0.89 19.22
N ARG A 159 -17.49 -2.06 18.97
CA ARG A 159 -16.81 -3.32 19.26
C ARG A 159 -15.62 -3.50 18.32
N ILE A 160 -14.41 -3.54 18.88
CA ILE A 160 -13.19 -3.72 18.11
C ILE A 160 -12.98 -5.20 17.78
N SER A 161 -12.77 -5.50 16.51
CA SER A 161 -12.45 -6.84 16.03
C SER A 161 -11.46 -6.78 14.87
N LYS A 162 -10.68 -7.85 14.69
CA LYS A 162 -9.74 -7.96 13.56
C LYS A 162 -10.44 -7.82 12.20
N THR A 163 -11.62 -8.42 12.06
CA THR A 163 -12.41 -8.33 10.82
C THR A 163 -12.90 -6.91 10.59
N GLY A 164 -13.43 -6.25 11.63
CA GLY A 164 -13.84 -4.83 11.53
C GLY A 164 -12.71 -3.94 11.09
N ILE A 165 -11.55 -4.03 11.75
CA ILE A 165 -10.36 -3.25 11.38
C ILE A 165 -9.93 -3.52 9.93
N ARG A 166 -9.88 -4.78 9.49
CA ARG A 166 -9.51 -5.11 8.09
C ARG A 166 -10.48 -4.49 7.07
N ASN A 167 -11.76 -4.45 7.37
CA ASN A 167 -12.74 -3.78 6.53
C ASN A 167 -12.51 -2.27 6.52
N ASP A 168 -12.24 -1.66 7.68
CA ASP A 168 -11.96 -0.23 7.79
C ASP A 168 -10.68 0.17 7.02
N LEU A 169 -9.65 -0.70 6.98
CA LEU A 169 -8.43 -0.47 6.19
C LEU A 169 -8.68 -0.39 4.66
N ARG A 170 -9.86 -0.75 4.16
CA ARG A 170 -10.26 -0.51 2.77
C ARG A 170 -10.69 0.95 2.52
N ASN A 171 -10.82 1.77 3.55
CA ASN A 171 -10.83 3.22 3.44
C ASN A 171 -9.37 3.71 3.50
N TYR A 172 -8.92 4.40 2.45
CA TYR A 172 -7.50 4.76 2.33
C TYR A 172 -7.05 5.78 3.38
N GLU A 173 -7.91 6.70 3.78
CA GLU A 173 -7.59 7.65 4.85
C GLU A 173 -7.38 6.95 6.19
N ILE A 174 -8.26 6.00 6.53
CA ILE A 174 -8.13 5.18 7.74
C ILE A 174 -6.85 4.35 7.68
N PHE A 175 -6.57 3.72 6.53
CA PHE A 175 -5.34 2.97 6.31
C PHE A 175 -4.09 3.83 6.55
N MET A 176 -4.04 5.03 5.98
CA MET A 176 -2.91 5.95 6.14
C MET A 176 -2.77 6.46 7.57
N ASN A 177 -3.87 6.67 8.28
CA ASN A 177 -3.84 7.04 9.70
C ASN A 177 -3.20 5.94 10.55
N PHE A 178 -3.51 4.66 10.29
CA PHE A 178 -2.87 3.54 10.96
C PHE A 178 -1.42 3.34 10.54
N ILE A 179 -1.07 3.51 9.27
CA ILE A 179 0.31 3.50 8.81
C ILE A 179 1.12 4.58 9.55
N ASN A 180 0.61 5.80 9.65
CA ASN A 180 1.27 6.89 10.36
C ASN A 180 1.42 6.60 11.87
N ALA A 181 0.41 6.00 12.50
CA ALA A 181 0.47 5.59 13.90
C ALA A 181 1.52 4.47 14.11
N PHE A 182 1.59 3.52 13.19
CA PHE A 182 2.57 2.45 13.21
C PHE A 182 4.01 2.96 12.98
N MET A 183 4.19 3.91 12.04
CA MET A 183 5.49 4.58 11.83
C MET A 183 5.99 5.27 13.09
N LYS A 184 5.11 6.00 13.79
CA LYS A 184 5.43 6.61 15.09
C LYS A 184 5.80 5.57 16.13
N LEU A 185 5.08 4.45 16.19
CA LEU A 185 5.37 3.34 17.10
C LEU A 185 6.76 2.75 16.84
N CYS A 186 7.17 2.66 15.56
CA CYS A 186 8.49 2.16 15.16
C CYS A 186 9.62 3.20 15.26
N GLY A 187 9.30 4.47 15.53
CA GLY A 187 10.28 5.55 15.59
C GLY A 187 10.92 5.90 14.24
N THR A 188 10.21 5.70 13.13
CA THR A 188 10.72 5.98 11.79
C THR A 188 9.78 6.87 10.97
N ASN A 189 10.37 7.65 10.05
CA ASN A 189 9.64 8.44 9.05
C ASN A 189 9.77 7.85 7.63
N ASP A 190 10.46 6.72 7.49
CA ASP A 190 10.65 6.06 6.21
C ASP A 190 9.49 5.11 5.88
N ARG A 191 8.60 5.55 4.98
CA ARG A 191 7.45 4.76 4.52
C ARG A 191 7.86 3.49 3.78
N MET A 192 8.95 3.56 2.99
CA MET A 192 9.38 2.42 2.19
C MET A 192 9.88 1.28 3.07
N LEU A 193 10.58 1.59 4.16
CA LEU A 193 10.98 0.58 5.15
C LEU A 193 9.77 -0.09 5.81
N ILE A 194 8.78 0.70 6.20
CA ILE A 194 7.53 0.19 6.79
C ILE A 194 6.75 -0.68 5.81
N ASP A 195 6.59 -0.23 4.58
CA ASP A 195 5.87 -0.95 3.53
C ASP A 195 6.52 -2.31 3.24
N ASN A 196 7.84 -2.31 3.06
CA ASN A 196 8.62 -3.54 2.86
C ASN A 196 8.52 -4.51 4.05
N PHE A 197 8.65 -3.99 5.27
CA PHE A 197 8.53 -4.80 6.47
C PHE A 197 7.14 -5.43 6.57
N LEU A 198 6.08 -4.64 6.48
CA LEU A 198 4.71 -5.14 6.59
C LEU A 198 4.39 -6.17 5.52
N TRP A 199 4.82 -5.94 4.28
CA TRP A 199 4.56 -6.88 3.19
C TRP A 199 5.32 -8.20 3.38
N ILE A 200 6.64 -8.17 3.58
CA ILE A 200 7.46 -9.39 3.66
C ILE A 200 7.12 -10.17 4.92
N LYS A 201 7.09 -9.50 6.07
CA LYS A 201 6.76 -10.14 7.35
C LYS A 201 5.32 -10.67 7.34
N GLY A 202 4.38 -9.92 6.77
CA GLY A 202 3.00 -10.37 6.58
C GLY A 202 2.94 -11.62 5.70
N LYS A 203 3.65 -11.64 4.59
CA LYS A 203 3.75 -12.80 3.71
C LYS A 203 4.32 -14.03 4.43
N GLU A 204 5.40 -13.88 5.19
CA GLU A 204 5.98 -14.98 6.00
C GLU A 204 4.99 -15.57 6.99
N LEU A 205 4.19 -14.73 7.63
CA LEU A 205 3.28 -15.16 8.68
C LEU A 205 1.96 -15.75 8.16
N TYR A 206 1.51 -15.34 6.99
CA TYR A 206 0.16 -15.64 6.50
C TYR A 206 0.12 -16.41 5.18
N LEU A 207 1.21 -16.52 4.42
CA LEU A 207 1.21 -17.28 3.16
C LEU A 207 0.88 -18.76 3.38
N ASN A 208 1.38 -19.36 4.46
CA ASN A 208 1.25 -20.80 4.75
C ASN A 208 0.05 -21.12 5.67
N LYS A 209 -0.83 -20.16 5.94
CA LYS A 209 -2.02 -20.34 6.81
C LYS A 209 -3.34 -20.41 6.03
N GLN A 210 -3.27 -20.57 4.72
CA GLN A 210 -4.42 -20.67 3.82
C GLN A 210 -4.62 -22.09 3.33
#